data_8888671fa13bb513f8107a4a29877276
#
_entry.id   8888671fa13bb513f8107a4a29877276
#
_cell.length_a   1.000
_cell.length_b   1.000
_cell.length_c   1.000
_cell.angle_alpha   90.00
_cell.angle_beta   90.00
_cell.angle_gamma   90.00
#
_symmetry.space_group_name_H-M   'P 1'
#
loop_
_entity.id
_entity.type
_entity.pdbx_description
1 polymer ?
#
loop_
_entity_poly.entity_id
_entity_poly.type
_entity_poly.pdbx_seq_one_letter_code
_entity_poly.pdbx_strand_id
1 'polypeptide(L)' 'MTESVLVTGSSRGIGRAIALRLAQAGHDIVLHCRSGRAEADAVQLEVQALGREARVLQFDVADRA' A
#
# COMPACT_ATOMS: atom_id res chain seq x y z
N MET A 1 -12.18 2.59 -15.81
CA MET A 1 -11.91 3.45 -14.66
C MET A 1 -11.18 2.65 -13.59
N THR A 2 -10.11 3.18 -13.09
CA THR A 2 -9.28 2.48 -12.13
C THR A 2 -9.73 2.77 -10.71
N GLU A 3 -9.85 1.73 -9.90
CA GLU A 3 -10.22 1.88 -8.51
C GLU A 3 -8.98 1.83 -7.65
N SER A 4 -8.98 2.64 -6.60
CA SER A 4 -7.92 2.62 -5.60
C SER A 4 -8.34 1.72 -4.45
N VAL A 5 -7.42 0.88 -4.01
CA VAL A 5 -7.66 -0.05 -2.92
C VAL A 5 -6.76 0.31 -1.76
N LEU A 6 -7.34 0.45 -0.58
CA LEU A 6 -6.58 0.73 0.62
C LEU A 6 -6.11 -0.58 1.24
N VAL A 7 -4.80 -0.70 1.42
CA VAL A 7 -4.20 -1.87 2.04
C VAL A 7 -3.57 -1.42 3.35
N THR A 8 -4.12 -1.86 4.47
CA THR A 8 -3.59 -1.53 5.79
C THR A 8 -2.55 -2.57 6.19
N GLY A 9 -1.55 -2.13 6.95
CA GLY A 9 -0.48 -3.02 7.36
C GLY A 9 0.38 -3.45 6.21
N SER A 10 0.47 -2.64 5.17
CA SER A 10 1.10 -3.01 3.92
C SER A 10 2.62 -3.11 4.02
N SER A 11 3.20 -2.65 5.12
CA SER A 11 4.63 -2.80 5.32
C SER A 11 5.01 -4.22 5.71
N ARG A 12 4.04 -5.06 6.03
CA ARG A 12 4.30 -6.43 6.40
C ARG A 12 4.13 -7.34 5.19
N GLY A 13 4.69 -8.56 5.30
CA GLY A 13 4.70 -9.46 4.17
C GLY A 13 3.31 -9.76 3.59
N ILE A 14 2.32 -9.93 4.44
CA ILE A 14 0.98 -10.23 3.96
C ILE A 14 0.38 -9.04 3.22
N GLY A 15 0.53 -7.85 3.81
CA GLY A 15 0.03 -6.65 3.16
C GLY A 15 0.75 -6.38 1.84
N ARG A 16 2.06 -6.63 1.82
CA ARG A 16 2.82 -6.46 0.60
C ARG A 16 2.31 -7.39 -0.50
N ALA A 17 2.09 -8.65 -0.17
CA ALA A 17 1.61 -9.60 -1.16
C ALA A 17 0.24 -9.20 -1.71
N ILE A 18 -0.65 -8.73 -0.83
CA ILE A 18 -1.97 -8.29 -1.26
C ILE A 18 -1.85 -7.08 -2.17
N ALA A 19 -1.02 -6.11 -1.78
CA ALA A 19 -0.87 -4.89 -2.57
C ALA A 19 -0.35 -5.20 -3.97
N LEU A 20 0.66 -6.06 -4.05
CA LEU A 20 1.23 -6.40 -5.35
C LEU A 20 0.24 -7.18 -6.21
N ARG A 21 -0.53 -8.06 -5.58
CA ARG A 21 -1.52 -8.83 -6.31
C ARG A 21 -2.60 -7.93 -6.90
N LEU A 22 -3.07 -6.97 -6.11
CA LEU A 22 -4.08 -6.05 -6.58
C LEU A 22 -3.53 -5.13 -7.67
N ALA A 23 -2.27 -4.72 -7.54
CA ALA A 23 -1.64 -3.90 -8.56
C ALA A 23 -1.53 -4.67 -9.87
N GLN A 24 -1.21 -5.94 -9.80
CA GLN A 24 -1.15 -6.77 -11.00
C GLN A 24 -2.51 -6.91 -11.67
N ALA A 25 -3.57 -6.84 -10.87
CA ALA A 25 -4.92 -6.91 -11.40
C ALA A 25 -5.40 -5.57 -11.97
N GLY A 26 -4.59 -4.53 -11.87
CA GLY A 26 -4.92 -3.26 -12.49
C GLY A 26 -5.45 -2.19 -11.56
N HIS A 27 -5.31 -2.39 -10.25
CA HIS A 27 -5.80 -1.41 -9.28
C HIS A 27 -4.68 -0.50 -8.82
N ASP A 28 -5.01 0.76 -8.57
CA ASP A 28 -4.11 1.65 -7.87
C ASP A 28 -4.17 1.34 -6.37
N ILE A 29 -3.06 1.56 -5.69
CA ILE A 29 -2.93 1.11 -4.31
C ILE A 29 -2.70 2.30 -3.39
N VAL A 30 -3.40 2.32 -2.26
CA VAL A 30 -3.10 3.22 -1.16
C VAL A 30 -2.59 2.36 -0.02
N LEU A 31 -1.34 2.58 0.35
CA LEU A 31 -0.70 1.80 1.39
C LEU A 31 -0.81 2.56 2.71
N HIS A 32 -1.29 1.90 3.73
CA HIS A 32 -1.36 2.48 5.05
C HIS A 32 -0.41 1.76 5.99
N CYS A 33 0.39 2.52 6.72
CA CYS A 33 1.24 1.96 7.74
C CYS A 33 1.19 2.85 8.98
N ARG A 34 1.32 2.21 10.13
CA ARG A 34 1.44 2.91 11.39
C ARG A 34 2.90 3.19 11.71
N SER A 35 3.73 2.24 11.36
CA SER A 35 5.19 2.34 11.47
C SER A 35 5.77 1.56 10.30
N GLY A 36 7.09 1.51 10.21
CA GLY A 36 7.72 0.78 9.13
C GLY A 36 7.59 1.49 7.78
N ARG A 37 7.75 2.81 7.80
CA ARG A 37 7.57 3.61 6.60
C ARG A 37 8.51 3.18 5.49
N ALA A 38 9.75 2.81 5.83
CA ALA A 38 10.71 2.41 4.80
C ALA A 38 10.23 1.18 4.05
N GLU A 39 9.60 0.25 4.76
CA GLU A 39 9.07 -0.95 4.12
C GLU A 39 7.89 -0.62 3.22
N ALA A 40 7.03 0.29 3.68
CA ALA A 40 5.90 0.71 2.86
C ALA A 40 6.39 1.44 1.61
N ASP A 41 7.44 2.24 1.74
CA ASP A 41 8.01 2.92 0.58
C ASP A 41 8.55 1.92 -0.42
N ALA A 42 9.14 0.83 0.05
CA ALA A 42 9.63 -0.20 -0.86
C ALA A 42 8.48 -0.85 -1.62
N VAL A 43 7.37 -1.12 -0.93
CA VAL A 43 6.20 -1.67 -1.60
C VAL A 43 5.64 -0.67 -2.61
N GLN A 44 5.64 0.60 -2.26
CA GLN A 44 5.20 1.63 -3.19
C GLN A 44 5.99 1.57 -4.48
N LEU A 45 7.31 1.44 -4.38
CA LEU A 45 8.14 1.36 -5.57
C LEU A 45 7.82 0.13 -6.39
N GLU A 46 7.55 -0.98 -5.73
CA GLU A 46 7.19 -2.20 -6.44
C GLU A 46 5.88 -2.05 -7.19
N VAL A 47 4.89 -1.42 -6.57
CA VAL A 47 3.61 -1.19 -7.23
C VAL A 47 3.79 -0.26 -8.43
N GLN A 48 4.60 0.78 -8.27
CA GLN A 48 4.85 1.70 -9.36
C GLN A 48 5.57 1.01 -10.52
N ALA A 49 6.45 0.07 -10.21
CA ALA A 49 7.13 -0.69 -11.24
C ALA A 49 6.19 -1.55 -12.06
N LEU A 50 5.02 -1.86 -11.51
CA LEU A 50 3.99 -2.60 -12.22
C LEU A 50 3.10 -1.69 -13.08
N GLY A 51 3.38 -0.39 -13.07
CA GLY A 51 2.61 0.56 -13.86
C GLY A 51 1.38 1.09 -13.17
N ARG A 52 1.28 0.90 -11.86
CA ARG A 52 0.14 1.39 -11.09
C ARG A 52 0.59 2.52 -10.18
N GLU A 53 -0.35 3.35 -9.78
CA GLU A 53 -0.07 4.40 -8.82
C GLU A 53 -0.12 3.83 -7.41
N ALA A 54 0.72 4.37 -6.55
CA ALA A 54 0.74 3.97 -5.16
C ALA A 54 1.00 5.17 -4.30
N ARG A 55 0.28 5.25 -3.19
CA ARG A 55 0.47 6.28 -2.17
C ARG A 55 0.71 5.62 -0.84
N VAL A 56 1.49 6.28 -0.01
CA VAL A 56 1.74 5.80 1.35
C VAL A 56 1.15 6.81 2.32
N LEU A 57 0.28 6.33 3.19
CA LEU A 57 -0.28 7.10 4.28
C LEU A 57 0.26 6.53 5.58
N GLN A 58 0.79 7.39 6.43
CA GLN A 58 1.32 6.96 7.71
C GLN A 58 0.60 7.68 8.82
N PHE A 59 -0.23 6.95 9.55
CA PHE A 59 -0.93 7.48 10.71
C PHE A 59 -1.38 6.32 11.58
N ASP A 60 -1.72 6.62 12.82
CA ASP A 60 -2.15 5.60 13.76
C ASP A 60 -3.67 5.57 13.79
N VAL A 61 -4.25 4.57 13.15
CA VAL A 61 -5.71 4.46 13.07
C VAL A 61 -6.33 4.09 14.40
N ALA A 62 -5.53 3.57 15.33
CA ALA A 62 -6.06 3.23 16.64
C ALA A 62 -6.24 4.47 17.50
N ASP A 63 -5.58 5.54 17.16
CA ASP A 63 -5.67 6.77 17.91
C ASP A 63 -6.88 7.54 17.43
N ARG A 64 -7.79 7.69 18.28
CA ARG A 64 -8.99 8.44 17.97
C ARG A 64 -9.41 9.20 19.19
N ALA A 65 -10.03 10.26 18.97
CA ALA A 65 -10.44 11.13 20.08
C ALA A 65 -11.57 10.51 20.85
#